data_4ca18e18059dbd23e85de17af5d883bd
#
_entry.id   4ca18e18059dbd23e85de17af5d883bd
#
_cell.length_a   1.000
_cell.length_b   1.000
_cell.length_c   1.000
_cell.angle_alpha   90.00
_cell.angle_beta   90.00
_cell.angle_gamma   90.00
#
_symmetry.space_group_name_H-M   'P 1'
#
loop_
_entity.id
_entity.type
_entity.pdbx_description
1 polymer ?
#
loop_
_entity_poly.entity_id
_entity_poly.type
_entity_poly.pdbx_seq_one_letter_code
_entity_poly.pdbx_strand_id
1 'polypeptide(L)'
;MAASVVKLSHIDFRYYGSEVNSLTDVSLEIKEGEWVAIIGPNGSGKSTLAKIMNGLLVPAAGQVTIKDLTIDEETVWEARRSVGMVFQNPDNQFVGSTVEDDVAFGLENNGVPRQEMITRIEEALAEVRMSEFKDKEPARLSGGQKQRVALASILALRPDIIILDEATSMLDPNGR
;
A
#
# COMPACT_ATOMS: atom_id res chain seq x y z
N MET A 1 -21.21 11.34 12.24
CA MET A 1 -19.99 10.68 12.76
C MET A 1 -19.26 10.18 11.53
N ALA A 2 -17.92 10.34 11.44
CA ALA A 2 -17.13 9.82 10.31
C ALA A 2 -17.25 8.28 10.26
N ALA A 3 -17.38 7.73 9.06
CA ALA A 3 -17.50 6.28 8.86
C ALA A 3 -16.17 5.59 9.22
N SER A 4 -16.22 4.35 9.72
CA SER A 4 -15.05 3.52 9.91
C SER A 4 -14.58 2.98 8.54
N VAL A 5 -13.32 3.18 8.21
CA VAL A 5 -12.75 2.71 6.93
C VAL A 5 -11.81 1.51 7.11
N VAL A 6 -11.23 1.34 8.30
CA VAL A 6 -10.47 0.15 8.69
C VAL A 6 -10.88 -0.25 10.09
N LYS A 7 -11.22 -1.51 10.30
CA LYS A 7 -11.47 -2.07 11.61
C LYS A 7 -10.79 -3.41 11.76
N LEU A 8 -9.96 -3.51 12.78
CA LEU A 8 -9.31 -4.73 13.24
C LEU A 8 -9.91 -5.11 14.58
N SER A 9 -10.34 -6.33 14.75
CA SER A 9 -10.95 -6.81 15.99
C SER A 9 -10.24 -8.08 16.44
N HIS A 10 -9.53 -7.99 17.59
CA HIS A 10 -8.88 -9.11 18.26
C HIS A 10 -7.94 -9.91 17.34
N ILE A 11 -7.07 -9.22 16.60
CA ILE A 11 -6.18 -9.85 15.64
C ILE A 11 -5.03 -10.57 16.32
N ASP A 12 -4.93 -11.88 16.08
CA ASP A 12 -3.76 -12.69 16.37
C ASP A 12 -3.09 -13.12 15.07
N PHE A 13 -1.77 -13.04 15.01
CA PHE A 13 -1.02 -13.52 13.86
C PHE A 13 0.34 -14.11 14.26
N ARG A 14 0.68 -15.24 13.63
CA ARG A 14 1.96 -15.93 13.79
C ARG A 14 2.46 -16.42 12.45
N TYR A 15 3.71 -16.13 12.12
CA TYR A 15 4.36 -16.68 10.93
C TYR A 15 4.56 -18.19 11.06
N TYR A 16 4.49 -18.88 9.93
CA TYR A 16 4.77 -20.30 9.88
C TYR A 16 6.19 -20.60 10.39
N GLY A 17 6.33 -21.59 11.28
CA GLY A 17 7.61 -21.96 11.90
C GLY A 17 8.05 -21.04 13.05
N SER A 18 7.31 -19.99 13.40
CA SER A 18 7.59 -19.17 14.58
C SER A 18 6.89 -19.75 15.82
N GLU A 19 7.55 -19.71 16.97
CA GLU A 19 6.95 -20.09 18.27
C GLU A 19 6.22 -18.89 18.91
N VAL A 20 6.51 -17.66 18.46
CA VAL A 20 5.99 -16.43 19.05
C VAL A 20 5.01 -15.76 18.09
N ASN A 21 3.91 -15.25 18.63
CA ASN A 21 2.98 -14.41 17.87
C ASN A 21 3.64 -13.09 17.49
N SER A 22 3.46 -12.67 16.24
CA SER A 22 3.87 -11.34 15.79
C SER A 22 2.83 -10.28 16.15
N LEU A 23 1.57 -10.67 16.29
CA LEU A 23 0.48 -9.85 16.80
C LEU A 23 -0.33 -10.68 17.80
N THR A 24 -0.74 -10.05 18.90
CA THR A 24 -1.57 -10.68 19.93
C THR A 24 -2.66 -9.71 20.36
N ASP A 25 -3.90 -10.10 20.16
CA ASP A 25 -5.12 -9.37 20.55
C ASP A 25 -5.15 -7.89 20.10
N VAL A 26 -4.70 -7.63 18.85
CA VAL A 26 -4.64 -6.27 18.33
C VAL A 26 -6.01 -5.83 17.82
N SER A 27 -6.52 -4.73 18.37
CA SER A 27 -7.74 -4.07 17.92
C SER A 27 -7.44 -2.61 17.55
N LEU A 28 -7.93 -2.16 16.39
CA LEU A 28 -7.73 -0.81 15.86
C LEU A 28 -8.94 -0.41 15.02
N GLU A 29 -9.35 0.83 15.14
CA GLU A 29 -10.36 1.42 14.27
C GLU A 29 -9.82 2.73 13.70
N ILE A 30 -9.93 2.89 12.37
CA ILE A 30 -9.54 4.10 11.65
C ILE A 30 -10.77 4.63 10.91
N LYS A 31 -11.03 5.92 11.05
CA LYS A 31 -12.16 6.60 10.42
C LYS A 31 -11.72 7.34 9.17
N GLU A 32 -12.70 7.63 8.33
CA GLU A 32 -12.49 8.43 7.13
C GLU A 32 -11.83 9.78 7.45
N GLY A 33 -10.78 10.12 6.70
CA GLY A 33 -10.00 11.36 6.86
C GLY A 33 -8.99 11.34 8.00
N GLU A 34 -8.86 10.23 8.75
CA GLU A 34 -7.85 10.13 9.81
C GLU A 34 -6.45 9.83 9.26
N TRP A 35 -5.44 10.45 9.87
CA TRP A 35 -4.04 10.11 9.73
C TRP A 35 -3.58 9.35 10.97
N VAL A 36 -3.15 8.11 10.78
CA VAL A 36 -2.72 7.24 11.89
C VAL A 36 -1.27 6.86 11.72
N ALA A 37 -0.44 7.13 12.74
CA ALA A 37 0.95 6.71 12.79
C ALA A 37 1.10 5.51 13.73
N ILE A 38 1.59 4.38 13.19
CA ILE A 38 1.91 3.18 13.97
C ILE A 38 3.39 3.21 14.30
N ILE A 39 3.72 3.39 15.57
CA ILE A 39 5.09 3.57 16.06
C ILE A 39 5.49 2.37 16.94
N GLY A 40 6.74 1.95 16.84
CA GLY A 40 7.30 0.88 17.66
C GLY A 40 8.68 0.43 17.17
N PRO A 41 9.42 -0.34 17.96
CA PRO A 41 10.74 -0.85 17.58
C PRO A 41 10.67 -1.81 16.38
N ASN A 42 11.83 -2.10 15.78
CA ASN A 42 11.91 -3.12 14.73
C ASN A 42 11.49 -4.49 15.29
N GLY A 43 10.72 -5.22 14.50
CA GLY A 43 10.16 -6.51 14.93
C GLY A 43 8.89 -6.44 15.78
N SER A 44 8.33 -5.23 16.05
CA SER A 44 7.10 -5.08 16.84
C SER A 44 5.80 -5.41 16.08
N GLY A 45 5.87 -5.90 14.84
CA GLY A 45 4.69 -6.31 14.09
C GLY A 45 4.06 -5.22 13.19
N LYS A 46 4.65 -4.02 13.06
CA LYS A 46 4.09 -2.92 12.24
C LYS A 46 3.80 -3.33 10.80
N SER A 47 4.81 -3.86 10.10
CA SER A 47 4.66 -4.32 8.71
C SER A 47 3.74 -5.53 8.60
N THR A 48 3.67 -6.37 9.63
CA THR A 48 2.71 -7.48 9.70
C THR A 48 1.29 -6.95 9.76
N LEU A 49 1.05 -5.96 10.63
CA LEU A 49 -0.25 -5.30 10.76
C LEU A 49 -0.67 -4.61 9.44
N ALA A 50 0.25 -3.88 8.80
CA ALA A 50 0.03 -3.26 7.50
C ALA A 50 -0.38 -4.28 6.43
N LYS A 51 0.29 -5.43 6.36
CA LYS A 51 -0.03 -6.51 5.43
C LYS A 51 -1.38 -7.19 5.73
N ILE A 52 -1.77 -7.29 6.99
CA ILE A 52 -3.09 -7.80 7.38
C ILE A 52 -4.19 -6.82 6.97
N MET A 53 -3.99 -5.51 7.17
CA MET A 53 -4.94 -4.48 6.72
C MET A 53 -5.15 -4.49 5.20
N ASN A 54 -4.12 -4.85 4.42
CA ASN A 54 -4.24 -5.00 2.96
C ASN A 54 -4.64 -6.42 2.53
N GLY A 55 -4.96 -7.33 3.46
CA GLY A 55 -5.33 -8.71 3.14
C GLY A 55 -4.20 -9.55 2.54
N LEU A 56 -2.94 -9.11 2.60
CA LEU A 56 -1.77 -9.89 2.15
C LEU A 56 -1.43 -11.03 3.12
N LEU A 57 -1.79 -10.88 4.38
CA LEU A 57 -1.70 -11.89 5.42
C LEU A 57 -3.07 -12.13 6.02
N VAL A 58 -3.40 -13.40 6.24
CA VAL A 58 -4.64 -13.81 6.89
C VAL A 58 -4.36 -13.99 8.38
N PRO A 59 -5.09 -13.30 9.28
CA PRO A 59 -4.90 -13.48 10.72
C PRO A 59 -5.27 -14.90 11.17
N ALA A 60 -4.60 -15.40 12.22
CA ALA A 60 -4.92 -16.69 12.82
C ALA A 60 -6.22 -16.64 13.65
N ALA A 61 -6.53 -15.46 14.21
CA ALA A 61 -7.79 -15.17 14.88
C ALA A 61 -8.13 -13.68 14.71
N GLY A 62 -9.40 -13.36 14.96
CA GLY A 62 -9.93 -12.00 14.82
C GLY A 62 -10.50 -11.73 13.43
N GLN A 63 -10.86 -10.47 13.18
CA GLN A 63 -11.55 -10.05 11.97
C GLN A 63 -11.01 -8.72 11.46
N VAL A 64 -10.86 -8.61 10.14
CA VAL A 64 -10.49 -7.37 9.44
C VAL A 64 -11.66 -6.92 8.60
N THR A 65 -12.05 -5.66 8.75
CA THR A 65 -13.09 -5.04 7.93
C THR A 65 -12.51 -3.79 7.27
N ILE A 66 -12.66 -3.69 5.96
CA ILE A 66 -12.31 -2.52 5.15
C ILE A 66 -13.61 -1.93 4.63
N LYS A 67 -13.90 -0.69 5.04
CA LYS A 67 -15.22 -0.07 4.81
C LYS A 67 -16.31 -1.00 5.37
N ASP A 68 -17.18 -1.50 4.53
CA ASP A 68 -18.27 -2.42 4.90
C ASP A 68 -17.97 -3.89 4.57
N LEU A 69 -16.75 -4.20 4.06
CA LEU A 69 -16.35 -5.53 3.64
C LEU A 69 -15.49 -6.20 4.72
N THR A 70 -15.94 -7.32 5.25
CA THR A 70 -15.08 -8.23 6.01
C THR A 70 -14.15 -8.94 5.06
N ILE A 71 -12.84 -8.94 5.35
CA ILE A 71 -11.84 -9.60 4.49
C ILE A 71 -11.87 -11.09 4.72
N ASP A 72 -12.17 -11.83 3.65
CA ASP A 72 -12.08 -13.29 3.51
C ASP A 72 -11.59 -13.65 2.10
N GLU A 73 -11.63 -14.93 1.74
CA GLU A 73 -11.18 -15.40 0.43
C GLU A 73 -12.01 -14.86 -0.74
N GLU A 74 -13.28 -14.53 -0.52
CA GLU A 74 -14.19 -14.04 -1.56
C GLU A 74 -14.09 -12.51 -1.73
N THR A 75 -13.94 -11.79 -0.64
CA THR A 75 -14.01 -10.32 -0.59
C THR A 75 -12.64 -9.63 -0.66
N VAL A 76 -11.55 -10.34 -0.43
CA VAL A 76 -10.19 -9.77 -0.36
C VAL A 76 -9.79 -8.97 -1.60
N TRP A 77 -10.21 -9.40 -2.78
CA TRP A 77 -9.88 -8.70 -4.03
C TRP A 77 -10.62 -7.37 -4.17
N GLU A 78 -11.87 -7.32 -3.70
CA GLU A 78 -12.66 -6.09 -3.67
C GLU A 78 -12.10 -5.13 -2.62
N ALA A 79 -11.80 -5.61 -1.42
CA ALA A 79 -11.18 -4.81 -0.36
C ALA A 79 -9.84 -4.19 -0.80
N ARG A 80 -8.98 -4.95 -1.50
CA ARG A 80 -7.70 -4.48 -2.04
C ARG A 80 -7.82 -3.35 -3.05
N ARG A 81 -8.92 -3.21 -3.76
CA ARG A 81 -9.14 -2.08 -4.67
C ARG A 81 -9.25 -0.75 -3.92
N SER A 82 -9.73 -0.79 -2.68
CA SER A 82 -9.85 0.39 -1.83
C SER A 82 -8.58 0.70 -1.03
N VAL A 83 -7.59 -0.21 -1.00
CA VAL A 83 -6.38 -0.08 -0.16
C VAL A 83 -5.12 -0.10 -1.02
N GLY A 84 -4.46 1.04 -1.14
CA GLY A 84 -3.13 1.14 -1.71
C GLY A 84 -2.05 0.90 -0.65
N MET A 85 -1.00 0.15 -0.97
CA MET A 85 0.11 -0.09 -0.05
C MET A 85 1.45 0.16 -0.72
N VAL A 86 2.28 1.01 -0.11
CA VAL A 86 3.68 1.21 -0.47
C VAL A 86 4.56 0.47 0.53
N PHE A 87 5.39 -0.45 0.03
CA PHE A 87 6.28 -1.26 0.86
C PHE A 87 7.59 -0.56 1.18
N GLN A 88 8.26 -1.01 2.23
CA GLN A 88 9.56 -0.51 2.68
C GLN A 88 10.63 -0.60 1.57
N ASN A 89 10.68 -1.70 0.83
CA ASN A 89 11.63 -1.88 -0.28
C ASN A 89 10.90 -1.73 -1.62
N PRO A 90 11.11 -0.61 -2.34
CA PRO A 90 10.48 -0.38 -3.63
C PRO A 90 10.95 -1.34 -4.73
N ASP A 91 12.16 -1.92 -4.65
CA ASP A 91 12.68 -2.83 -5.67
C ASP A 91 11.80 -4.08 -5.86
N ASN A 92 11.07 -4.48 -4.84
CA ASN A 92 10.18 -5.64 -4.89
C ASN A 92 8.81 -5.34 -5.50
N GLN A 93 8.54 -4.09 -5.90
CA GLN A 93 7.24 -3.66 -6.41
C GLN A 93 7.23 -3.46 -7.93
N PHE A 94 8.41 -3.25 -8.55
CA PHE A 94 8.49 -2.96 -9.98
C PHE A 94 8.30 -4.21 -10.84
N VAL A 95 7.40 -4.07 -11.82
CA VAL A 95 7.07 -5.09 -12.82
C VAL A 95 7.16 -4.54 -14.25
N GLY A 96 7.06 -3.22 -14.43
CA GLY A 96 7.10 -2.53 -15.70
C GLY A 96 8.51 -2.42 -16.29
N SER A 97 8.60 -2.37 -17.62
CA SER A 97 9.86 -2.12 -18.33
C SER A 97 10.31 -0.66 -18.22
N THR A 98 9.35 0.25 -18.15
CA THR A 98 9.55 1.68 -17.92
C THR A 98 8.77 2.13 -16.69
N VAL A 99 9.05 3.34 -16.19
CA VAL A 99 8.29 3.98 -15.12
C VAL A 99 6.82 4.11 -15.51
N GLU A 100 6.53 4.51 -16.75
CA GLU A 100 5.17 4.63 -17.27
C GLU A 100 4.44 3.28 -17.25
N ASP A 101 5.08 2.21 -17.74
CA ASP A 101 4.52 0.85 -17.73
C ASP A 101 4.23 0.37 -16.31
N ASP A 102 5.11 0.70 -15.36
CA ASP A 102 4.94 0.29 -13.97
C ASP A 102 3.73 0.96 -13.30
N VAL A 103 3.55 2.27 -13.53
CA VAL A 103 2.37 3.00 -13.05
C VAL A 103 1.09 2.53 -13.77
N ALA A 104 1.19 2.20 -15.07
CA ALA A 104 0.07 1.67 -15.86
C ALA A 104 -0.43 0.31 -15.37
N PHE A 105 0.48 -0.56 -14.87
CA PHE A 105 0.19 -1.95 -14.54
C PHE A 105 -1.02 -2.13 -13.60
N GLY A 106 -1.08 -1.35 -12.53
CA GLY A 106 -2.21 -1.39 -11.59
C GLY A 106 -3.52 -0.91 -12.21
N LEU A 107 -3.46 0.10 -13.08
CA LEU A 107 -4.62 0.64 -13.78
C LEU A 107 -5.18 -0.36 -14.81
N GLU A 108 -4.31 -1.03 -15.55
CA GLU A 108 -4.68 -2.11 -16.49
C GLU A 108 -5.39 -3.25 -15.79
N ASN A 109 -4.83 -3.72 -14.67
CA ASN A 109 -5.43 -4.79 -13.86
C ASN A 109 -6.81 -4.42 -13.29
N ASN A 110 -7.06 -3.14 -13.09
CA ASN A 110 -8.37 -2.62 -12.65
C ASN A 110 -9.31 -2.29 -13.83
N GLY A 111 -8.89 -2.53 -15.08
CA GLY A 111 -9.71 -2.31 -16.27
C GLY A 111 -9.99 -0.83 -16.56
N VAL A 112 -9.10 0.07 -16.15
CA VAL A 112 -9.23 1.52 -16.41
C VAL A 112 -9.11 1.78 -17.92
N PRO A 113 -10.01 2.55 -18.53
CA PRO A 113 -9.94 2.87 -19.97
C PRO A 113 -8.63 3.59 -20.34
N ARG A 114 -8.04 3.24 -21.49
CA ARG A 114 -6.73 3.75 -21.91
C ARG A 114 -6.59 5.28 -21.83
N GLN A 115 -7.60 6.02 -22.27
CA GLN A 115 -7.54 7.48 -22.23
C GLN A 115 -7.45 8.04 -20.81
N GLU A 116 -8.17 7.41 -19.89
CA GLU A 116 -8.14 7.78 -18.47
C GLU A 116 -6.83 7.34 -17.81
N MET A 117 -6.26 6.18 -18.19
CA MET A 117 -4.96 5.74 -17.73
C MET A 117 -3.87 6.76 -18.01
N ILE A 118 -3.77 7.24 -19.26
CA ILE A 118 -2.78 8.25 -19.66
C ILE A 118 -2.85 9.47 -18.74
N THR A 119 -4.05 10.01 -18.53
CA THR A 119 -4.26 11.17 -17.65
C THR A 119 -3.84 10.89 -16.22
N ARG A 120 -4.24 9.74 -15.66
CA ARG A 120 -3.91 9.38 -14.27
C ARG A 120 -2.41 9.14 -14.06
N ILE A 121 -1.73 8.55 -15.04
CA ILE A 121 -0.28 8.34 -15.01
C ILE A 121 0.45 9.67 -15.00
N GLU A 122 0.09 10.59 -15.92
CA GLU A 122 0.70 11.91 -16.00
C GLU A 122 0.50 12.71 -14.72
N GLU A 123 -0.71 12.72 -14.16
CA GLU A 123 -1.02 13.39 -12.90
C GLU A 123 -0.21 12.81 -11.74
N ALA A 124 -0.20 11.48 -11.60
CA ALA A 124 0.50 10.81 -10.50
C ALA A 124 2.02 11.03 -10.56
N LEU A 125 2.63 10.93 -11.76
CA LEU A 125 4.05 11.19 -11.94
C LEU A 125 4.40 12.67 -11.69
N ALA A 126 3.54 13.61 -12.06
CA ALA A 126 3.74 15.03 -11.78
C ALA A 126 3.70 15.31 -10.26
N GLU A 127 2.75 14.71 -9.54
CA GLU A 127 2.61 14.88 -8.10
C GLU A 127 3.86 14.46 -7.32
N VAL A 128 4.50 13.36 -7.73
CA VAL A 128 5.74 12.87 -7.12
C VAL A 128 7.01 13.43 -7.78
N ARG A 129 6.91 14.37 -8.73
CA ARG A 129 8.02 15.00 -9.48
C ARG A 129 8.86 13.98 -10.24
N MET A 130 8.21 13.05 -10.92
CA MET A 130 8.86 11.99 -11.71
C MET A 130 8.51 12.02 -13.20
N SER A 131 7.83 13.05 -13.71
CA SER A 131 7.39 13.16 -15.11
C SER A 131 8.52 13.01 -16.13
N GLU A 132 9.72 13.56 -15.83
CA GLU A 132 10.89 13.48 -16.72
C GLU A 132 11.51 12.08 -16.79
N PHE A 133 11.08 11.18 -15.91
CA PHE A 133 11.61 9.83 -15.77
C PHE A 133 10.69 8.76 -16.36
N LYS A 134 9.56 9.14 -16.96
CA LYS A 134 8.51 8.23 -17.40
C LYS A 134 9.02 7.09 -18.32
N ASP A 135 9.93 7.43 -19.24
CA ASP A 135 10.51 6.47 -20.21
C ASP A 135 11.74 5.72 -19.68
N LYS A 136 12.16 5.95 -18.42
CA LYS A 136 13.32 5.29 -17.83
C LYS A 136 12.97 3.93 -17.28
N GLU A 137 13.95 3.02 -17.36
CA GLU A 137 13.89 1.74 -16.68
C GLU A 137 13.95 1.94 -15.16
N PRO A 138 13.05 1.33 -14.36
CA PRO A 138 13.05 1.46 -12.90
C PRO A 138 14.39 1.06 -12.26
N ALA A 139 15.11 0.08 -12.84
CA ALA A 139 16.43 -0.35 -12.36
C ALA A 139 17.49 0.78 -12.35
N ARG A 140 17.33 1.79 -13.22
CA ARG A 140 18.26 2.93 -13.33
C ARG A 140 17.94 4.11 -12.41
N LEU A 141 16.91 3.98 -11.58
CA LEU A 141 16.50 5.01 -10.64
C LEU A 141 17.27 4.89 -9.32
N SER A 142 17.51 6.01 -8.65
CA SER A 142 17.96 6.01 -7.26
C SER A 142 16.87 5.46 -6.32
N GLY A 143 17.24 5.02 -5.11
CA GLY A 143 16.29 4.49 -4.13
C GLY A 143 15.14 5.47 -3.83
N GLY A 144 15.44 6.76 -3.65
CA GLY A 144 14.40 7.79 -3.46
C GLY A 144 13.51 8.00 -4.68
N GLN A 145 14.05 7.92 -5.91
CA GLN A 145 13.26 7.97 -7.14
C GLN A 145 12.35 6.75 -7.25
N LYS A 146 12.85 5.55 -6.96
CA LYS A 146 12.07 4.32 -6.91
C LYS A 146 10.90 4.44 -5.93
N GLN A 147 11.15 4.97 -4.74
CA GLN A 147 10.10 5.19 -3.74
C GLN A 147 9.00 6.13 -4.25
N ARG A 148 9.39 7.21 -4.95
CA ARG A 148 8.42 8.15 -5.55
C ARG A 148 7.59 7.48 -6.65
N VAL A 149 8.21 6.66 -7.50
CA VAL A 149 7.47 5.92 -8.53
C VAL A 149 6.51 4.91 -7.91
N ALA A 150 6.95 4.16 -6.89
CA ALA A 150 6.08 3.25 -6.15
C ALA A 150 4.86 3.99 -5.53
N LEU A 151 5.07 5.21 -5.03
CA LEU A 151 3.97 6.05 -4.55
C LEU A 151 3.05 6.50 -5.71
N ALA A 152 3.63 6.89 -6.87
CA ALA A 152 2.84 7.26 -8.05
C ALA A 152 1.94 6.12 -8.52
N SER A 153 2.45 4.87 -8.54
CA SER A 153 1.67 3.69 -8.93
C SER A 153 0.44 3.49 -8.03
N ILE A 154 0.57 3.81 -6.73
CA ILE A 154 -0.57 3.76 -5.80
C ILE A 154 -1.51 4.96 -5.99
N LEU A 155 -0.98 6.18 -6.12
CA LEU A 155 -1.80 7.41 -6.30
C LEU A 155 -2.64 7.34 -7.59
N ALA A 156 -2.08 6.80 -8.68
CA ALA A 156 -2.80 6.63 -9.94
C ALA A 156 -4.07 5.78 -9.79
N LEU A 157 -4.06 4.79 -8.89
CA LEU A 157 -5.22 3.95 -8.60
C LEU A 157 -6.34 4.70 -7.86
N ARG A 158 -6.01 5.82 -7.19
CA ARG A 158 -6.93 6.62 -6.37
C ARG A 158 -7.64 5.78 -5.29
N PRO A 159 -6.89 5.06 -4.44
CA PRO A 159 -7.49 4.25 -3.38
C PRO A 159 -8.11 5.13 -2.30
N ASP A 160 -9.09 4.60 -1.58
CA ASP A 160 -9.70 5.29 -0.42
C ASP A 160 -8.75 5.32 0.79
N ILE A 161 -7.87 4.31 0.91
CA ILE A 161 -6.97 4.11 2.03
C ILE A 161 -5.56 3.92 1.49
N ILE A 162 -4.57 4.62 2.06
CA ILE A 162 -3.15 4.45 1.72
C ILE A 162 -2.40 3.98 2.96
N ILE A 163 -1.68 2.87 2.83
CA ILE A 163 -0.79 2.32 3.84
C ILE A 163 0.65 2.55 3.39
N LEU A 164 1.43 3.24 4.24
CA LEU A 164 2.84 3.54 3.98
C LEU A 164 3.70 2.76 4.98
N ASP A 165 4.31 1.66 4.54
CA ASP A 165 5.21 0.85 5.37
C ASP A 165 6.65 1.34 5.20
N GLU A 166 7.07 2.27 6.06
CA GLU A 166 8.39 2.95 6.02
C GLU A 166 8.73 3.58 4.66
N ALA A 167 7.72 3.99 3.91
CA ALA A 167 7.84 4.48 2.53
C ALA A 167 8.68 5.75 2.36
N THR A 168 9.10 6.40 3.44
CA THR A 168 9.96 7.59 3.41
C THR A 168 11.39 7.32 3.83
N SER A 169 11.75 6.07 4.15
CA SER A 169 13.08 5.72 4.66
C SER A 169 14.23 5.99 3.68
N MET A 170 13.95 5.93 2.38
CA MET A 170 14.92 6.19 1.30
C MET A 170 14.83 7.59 0.70
N LEU A 171 13.89 8.43 1.16
CA LEU A 171 13.79 9.81 0.68
C LEU A 171 14.79 10.71 1.41
N ASP A 172 15.37 11.65 0.67
CA ASP A 172 16.17 12.73 1.26
C ASP A 172 15.29 13.68 2.11
N PRO A 173 15.89 14.54 2.95
CA PRO A 173 15.13 15.45 3.80
C PRO A 173 14.17 16.38 3.05
N ASN A 174 14.43 16.68 1.76
CA ASN A 174 13.59 17.52 0.92
C ASN A 174 12.51 16.70 0.17
N GLY A 175 12.60 15.39 0.20
CA GLY A 175 11.68 14.47 -0.44
C GLY A 175 10.69 13.80 0.52
N ARG A 176 10.81 14.10 1.82
CA ARG A 176 9.92 13.58 2.88
C ARG A 176 8.69 14.46 3.07
#